data_fe44986cb0c145d0e6aea1053f37c13f
#
_entry.id   fe44986cb0c145d0e6aea1053f37c13f
#
_cell.length_a   1.000
_cell.length_b   1.000
_cell.length_c   1.000
_cell.angle_alpha   90.00
_cell.angle_beta   90.00
_cell.angle_gamma   90.00
#
_symmetry.space_group_name_H-M   'P 1'
#
loop_
_entity.id
_entity.type
_entity.pdbx_description
1 polymer ?
#
loop_
_entity_poly.entity_id
_entity_poly.type
_entity_poly.pdbx_seq_one_letter_code
_entity_poly.pdbx_strand_id
1 'polypeptide(L)'
;MVSELTNHILPVAKEQGFRSRAAFKISHINRKFPILQNAKVALDLCAAPGGWSQVASRTMPKQGSLVVAVDILPIRSLGPNVITIIGDITTESCKAEIKQNLQGHMVDVVLHDGAPNVGASYDRDAYLQNEISLHALKCATQHLKPHGHFVTKLYRSRDYQSFLWVAQQFFGTVQAVKPAASRSQSAEIFLVCQDYVAPTKIDPRMLDPKHVFAQVEGDSTGGGNAPKKLNVFHKSWAVQKRHREGYDHTEMDFTMRKIKSVREFMGNKGNPIDILSTSTGLKFQCDDCADEQKKEEDCNCYCHFYRQHRLTTPEIKACVSDLRVLNKSDFKSLLVWRGKLQDALKELKAKEAEQDEVKKAKRTHDSDDEDEERDSDDEEDEVQKEISDLRQRRLREKK
;
A
#
# COMPACT_ATOMS: atom_id res chain seq x y z
N MET A 1 -2.81 8.97 18.86
CA MET A 1 -3.12 7.60 19.34
C MET A 1 -3.47 6.59 18.24
N VAL A 2 -4.37 6.86 17.28
CA VAL A 2 -4.74 5.87 16.23
C VAL A 2 -3.69 5.75 15.13
N SER A 3 -2.95 6.81 14.79
CA SER A 3 -1.87 6.81 13.80
C SER A 3 -0.60 6.08 14.26
N GLU A 4 -0.32 6.11 15.56
CA GLU A 4 0.81 5.41 16.17
C GLU A 4 0.60 3.90 16.20
N LEU A 5 -0.61 3.44 16.47
CA LEU A 5 -0.97 2.01 16.42
C LEU A 5 -0.72 1.37 15.04
N THR A 6 -0.95 2.13 13.97
CA THR A 6 -0.79 1.59 12.60
C THR A 6 0.68 1.42 12.20
N ASN A 7 1.57 2.25 12.73
CA ASN A 7 3.01 2.16 12.46
C ASN A 7 3.69 1.02 13.24
N HIS A 8 3.15 0.65 14.41
CA HIS A 8 3.64 -0.46 15.21
C HIS A 8 3.17 -1.85 14.72
N ILE A 9 2.11 -1.93 13.91
CA ILE A 9 1.56 -3.22 13.46
C ILE A 9 2.51 -3.98 12.52
N LEU A 10 3.32 -3.29 11.72
CA LEU A 10 4.24 -3.93 10.77
C LEU A 10 5.43 -4.64 11.44
N PRO A 11 6.18 -4.00 12.35
CA PRO A 11 7.20 -4.68 13.12
C PRO A 11 6.65 -5.86 13.91
N VAL A 12 5.50 -5.69 14.58
CA VAL A 12 4.83 -6.72 15.37
C VAL A 12 4.38 -7.91 14.51
N ALA A 13 3.92 -7.68 13.26
CA ALA A 13 3.57 -8.76 12.36
C ALA A 13 4.77 -9.65 12.04
N LYS A 14 5.92 -9.02 11.83
CA LYS A 14 7.18 -9.70 11.54
C LYS A 14 7.69 -10.48 12.76
N GLU A 15 7.70 -9.86 13.94
CA GLU A 15 8.10 -10.48 15.19
C GLU A 15 7.24 -11.70 15.52
N GLN A 16 5.93 -11.65 15.22
CA GLN A 16 5.01 -12.76 15.38
C GLN A 16 5.06 -13.78 14.22
N GLY A 17 5.93 -13.58 13.24
CA GLY A 17 6.11 -14.47 12.10
C GLY A 17 4.88 -14.55 11.18
N PHE A 18 4.11 -13.46 11.02
CA PHE A 18 3.03 -13.36 10.06
C PHE A 18 3.53 -12.92 8.68
N ARG A 19 2.98 -13.50 7.61
CA ARG A 19 3.33 -13.18 6.23
C ARG A 19 2.85 -11.82 5.76
N SER A 20 1.81 -11.29 6.40
CA SER A 20 1.25 -9.99 6.06
C SER A 20 0.56 -9.37 7.26
N ARG A 21 0.45 -8.03 7.26
CA ARG A 21 -0.33 -7.31 8.28
C ARG A 21 -1.83 -7.64 8.23
N ALA A 22 -2.32 -8.18 7.11
CA ALA A 22 -3.71 -8.62 6.97
C ALA A 22 -4.06 -9.70 8.02
N ALA A 23 -3.08 -10.47 8.51
CA ALA A 23 -3.25 -11.43 9.60
C ALA A 23 -3.89 -10.79 10.85
N PHE A 24 -3.54 -9.54 11.17
CA PHE A 24 -4.15 -8.86 12.32
C PHE A 24 -5.61 -8.49 12.11
N LYS A 25 -6.06 -8.30 10.87
CA LYS A 25 -7.48 -8.03 10.58
C LYS A 25 -8.32 -9.22 10.99
N ILE A 26 -7.99 -10.41 10.51
CA ILE A 26 -8.73 -11.63 10.88
C ILE A 26 -8.55 -11.98 12.36
N SER A 27 -7.38 -11.73 12.96
CA SER A 27 -7.17 -11.94 14.40
C SER A 27 -8.09 -11.04 15.24
N HIS A 28 -8.27 -9.77 14.84
CA HIS A 28 -9.21 -8.85 15.52
C HIS A 28 -10.66 -9.27 15.32
N ILE A 29 -11.03 -9.67 14.09
CA ILE A 29 -12.37 -10.18 13.80
C ILE A 29 -12.64 -11.42 14.65
N ASN A 30 -11.72 -12.38 14.65
CA ASN A 30 -11.88 -13.64 15.38
C ASN A 30 -11.89 -13.47 16.91
N ARG A 31 -11.22 -12.44 17.44
CA ARG A 31 -11.33 -12.10 18.88
C ARG A 31 -12.73 -11.64 19.25
N LYS A 32 -13.38 -10.87 18.37
CA LYS A 32 -14.74 -10.38 18.60
C LYS A 32 -15.80 -11.43 18.25
N PHE A 33 -15.54 -12.22 17.22
CA PHE A 33 -16.41 -13.30 16.72
C PHE A 33 -15.58 -14.57 16.64
N PRO A 34 -15.67 -15.47 17.62
CA PRO A 34 -14.81 -16.66 17.70
C PRO A 34 -15.23 -17.73 16.67
N ILE A 35 -15.03 -17.45 15.38
CA ILE A 35 -15.43 -18.31 14.25
C ILE A 35 -14.41 -19.38 13.89
N LEU A 36 -13.13 -19.23 14.30
CA LEU A 36 -12.04 -20.16 13.94
C LEU A 36 -11.77 -21.22 15.01
N GLN A 37 -12.09 -20.96 16.29
CA GLN A 37 -11.70 -21.83 17.41
C GLN A 37 -12.26 -23.24 17.30
N ASN A 38 -13.47 -23.38 16.79
CA ASN A 38 -14.18 -24.66 16.66
C ASN A 38 -14.28 -25.13 15.20
N ALA A 39 -13.68 -24.39 14.26
CA ALA A 39 -13.69 -24.74 12.86
C ALA A 39 -12.72 -25.91 12.58
N LYS A 40 -13.17 -26.91 11.83
CA LYS A 40 -12.33 -28.02 11.35
C LYS A 40 -11.88 -27.80 9.92
N VAL A 41 -12.72 -27.19 9.08
CA VAL A 41 -12.41 -26.93 7.68
C VAL A 41 -12.61 -25.45 7.40
N ALA A 42 -11.56 -24.78 6.93
CA ALA A 42 -11.60 -23.39 6.49
C ALA A 42 -11.24 -23.27 5.00
N LEU A 43 -11.92 -22.40 4.29
CA LEU A 43 -11.62 -22.03 2.91
C LEU A 43 -11.25 -20.54 2.86
N ASP A 44 -10.02 -20.23 2.44
CA ASP A 44 -9.51 -18.87 2.33
C ASP A 44 -9.39 -18.50 0.85
N LEU A 45 -10.27 -17.61 0.40
CA LEU A 45 -10.39 -17.15 -0.99
C LEU A 45 -9.59 -15.87 -1.20
N CYS A 46 -8.83 -15.81 -2.29
CA CYS A 46 -7.86 -14.74 -2.59
C CYS A 46 -6.82 -14.59 -1.46
N ALA A 47 -6.25 -15.72 -1.06
CA ALA A 47 -5.50 -15.87 0.17
C ALA A 47 -4.07 -15.32 0.13
N ALA A 48 -3.46 -15.11 -1.07
CA ALA A 48 -2.07 -14.68 -1.17
C ALA A 48 -1.81 -13.35 -0.42
N PRO A 49 -0.71 -13.25 0.33
CA PRO A 49 0.42 -14.19 0.51
C PRO A 49 0.21 -15.28 1.58
N GLY A 50 -1.01 -15.45 2.11
CA GLY A 50 -1.36 -16.49 3.08
C GLY A 50 -1.48 -16.01 4.53
N GLY A 51 -1.63 -14.72 4.76
CA GLY A 51 -1.73 -14.17 6.13
C GLY A 51 -2.98 -14.63 6.88
N TRP A 52 -4.12 -14.72 6.22
CA TRP A 52 -5.37 -15.20 6.82
C TRP A 52 -5.35 -16.71 7.01
N SER A 53 -4.90 -17.46 6.01
CA SER A 53 -4.69 -18.91 6.10
C SER A 53 -3.75 -19.27 7.25
N GLN A 54 -2.70 -18.47 7.49
CA GLN A 54 -1.76 -18.67 8.59
C GLN A 54 -2.44 -18.49 9.96
N VAL A 55 -3.29 -17.49 10.12
CA VAL A 55 -4.06 -17.29 11.35
C VAL A 55 -5.07 -18.42 11.54
N ALA A 56 -5.79 -18.82 10.48
CA ALA A 56 -6.72 -19.95 10.53
C ALA A 56 -6.02 -21.22 10.99
N SER A 57 -4.91 -21.59 10.33
CA SER A 57 -4.12 -22.79 10.67
C SER A 57 -3.57 -22.79 12.12
N ARG A 58 -3.24 -21.60 12.66
CA ARG A 58 -2.74 -21.47 14.04
C ARG A 58 -3.85 -21.49 15.10
N THR A 59 -5.05 -21.03 14.73
CA THR A 59 -6.17 -20.85 15.68
C THR A 59 -7.10 -22.05 15.74
N MET A 60 -7.29 -22.74 14.62
CA MET A 60 -8.10 -23.95 14.52
C MET A 60 -7.49 -25.11 15.31
N PRO A 61 -8.26 -26.14 15.67
CA PRO A 61 -7.74 -27.32 16.34
C PRO A 61 -6.55 -27.95 15.61
N LYS A 62 -5.49 -28.27 16.32
CA LYS A 62 -4.25 -28.78 15.70
C LYS A 62 -4.41 -30.15 15.05
N GLN A 63 -5.36 -30.96 15.52
CA GLN A 63 -5.65 -32.28 14.96
C GLN A 63 -6.94 -32.27 14.17
N GLY A 64 -6.87 -32.79 12.94
CA GLY A 64 -8.05 -32.96 12.07
C GLY A 64 -8.60 -31.66 11.50
N SER A 65 -7.84 -30.56 11.52
CA SER A 65 -8.23 -29.33 10.82
C SER A 65 -7.55 -29.23 9.45
N LEU A 66 -8.28 -28.65 8.51
CA LEU A 66 -7.86 -28.42 7.14
C LEU A 66 -8.13 -26.97 6.74
N VAL A 67 -7.15 -26.32 6.16
CA VAL A 67 -7.30 -25.01 5.52
C VAL A 67 -7.03 -25.16 4.02
N VAL A 68 -7.97 -24.80 3.18
CA VAL A 68 -7.79 -24.70 1.73
C VAL A 68 -7.64 -23.24 1.37
N ALA A 69 -6.48 -22.87 0.84
CA ALA A 69 -6.13 -21.51 0.47
C ALA A 69 -6.06 -21.37 -1.06
N VAL A 70 -6.83 -20.47 -1.63
CA VAL A 70 -6.97 -20.30 -3.09
C VAL A 70 -6.58 -18.89 -3.49
N ASP A 71 -5.71 -18.76 -4.49
CA ASP A 71 -5.37 -17.47 -5.09
C ASP A 71 -4.90 -17.66 -6.54
N ILE A 72 -4.97 -16.63 -7.34
CA ILE A 72 -4.37 -16.58 -8.68
C ILE A 72 -2.83 -16.56 -8.64
N LEU A 73 -2.26 -16.18 -7.50
CA LEU A 73 -0.82 -16.16 -7.25
C LEU A 73 -0.42 -17.35 -6.38
N PRO A 74 0.79 -17.89 -6.57
CA PRO A 74 1.28 -18.98 -5.75
C PRO A 74 1.44 -18.56 -4.28
N ILE A 75 0.99 -19.44 -3.39
CA ILE A 75 1.13 -19.27 -1.95
C ILE A 75 2.21 -20.25 -1.48
N ARG A 76 3.23 -19.75 -0.77
CA ARG A 76 4.25 -20.64 -0.17
C ARG A 76 3.61 -21.54 0.89
N SER A 77 4.17 -22.74 1.07
CA SER A 77 3.66 -23.69 2.06
C SER A 77 3.52 -23.07 3.46
N LEU A 78 2.40 -23.34 4.11
CA LEU A 78 2.02 -22.79 5.43
C LEU A 78 2.03 -23.86 6.53
N GLY A 79 2.25 -25.10 6.17
CA GLY A 79 2.25 -26.22 7.10
C GLY A 79 1.42 -27.40 6.58
N PRO A 80 1.42 -28.53 7.28
CA PRO A 80 0.84 -29.78 6.79
C PRO A 80 -0.69 -29.77 6.71
N ASN A 81 -1.36 -28.91 7.46
CA ASN A 81 -2.82 -28.77 7.46
C ASN A 81 -3.33 -27.68 6.50
N VAL A 82 -2.47 -27.13 5.62
CA VAL A 82 -2.85 -26.11 4.65
C VAL A 82 -2.57 -26.61 3.25
N ILE A 83 -3.62 -26.70 2.44
CA ILE A 83 -3.55 -26.98 1.00
C ILE A 83 -3.63 -25.66 0.25
N THR A 84 -2.77 -25.46 -0.74
CA THR A 84 -2.76 -24.24 -1.56
C THR A 84 -3.13 -24.56 -3.00
N ILE A 85 -4.06 -23.81 -3.56
CA ILE A 85 -4.57 -23.93 -4.92
C ILE A 85 -4.25 -22.65 -5.69
N ILE A 86 -3.72 -22.80 -6.91
CA ILE A 86 -3.51 -21.69 -7.82
C ILE A 86 -4.68 -21.67 -8.80
N GLY A 87 -5.63 -20.75 -8.59
CA GLY A 87 -6.81 -20.68 -9.42
C GLY A 87 -7.60 -19.39 -9.26
N ASP A 88 -8.44 -19.14 -10.25
CA ASP A 88 -9.39 -18.02 -10.23
C ASP A 88 -10.73 -18.52 -9.71
N ILE A 89 -11.19 -18.00 -8.57
CA ILE A 89 -12.45 -18.39 -7.90
C ILE A 89 -13.72 -18.18 -8.76
N THR A 90 -13.60 -17.44 -9.85
CA THR A 90 -14.72 -17.21 -10.78
C THR A 90 -14.88 -18.33 -11.80
N THR A 91 -13.85 -19.18 -11.98
CA THR A 91 -13.83 -20.26 -12.98
C THR A 91 -14.38 -21.57 -12.42
N GLU A 92 -15.05 -22.34 -13.28
CA GLU A 92 -15.55 -23.67 -12.90
C GLU A 92 -14.42 -24.67 -12.60
N SER A 93 -13.26 -24.51 -13.28
CA SER A 93 -12.06 -25.35 -13.03
C SER A 93 -11.58 -25.20 -11.60
N CYS A 94 -11.46 -23.95 -11.10
CA CYS A 94 -11.04 -23.69 -9.74
C CYS A 94 -12.04 -24.23 -8.70
N LYS A 95 -13.34 -24.12 -8.98
CA LYS A 95 -14.39 -24.69 -8.11
C LYS A 95 -14.32 -26.21 -8.03
N ALA A 96 -14.05 -26.88 -9.17
CA ALA A 96 -13.85 -28.32 -9.21
C ALA A 96 -12.61 -28.74 -8.39
N GLU A 97 -11.51 -27.99 -8.49
CA GLU A 97 -10.29 -28.23 -7.73
C GLU A 97 -10.48 -28.00 -6.22
N ILE A 98 -11.21 -26.94 -5.83
CA ILE A 98 -11.62 -26.71 -4.43
C ILE A 98 -12.40 -27.92 -3.91
N LYS A 99 -13.41 -28.39 -4.65
CA LYS A 99 -14.25 -29.53 -4.27
C LYS A 99 -13.42 -30.81 -4.12
N GLN A 100 -12.47 -31.03 -5.03
CA GLN A 100 -11.56 -32.19 -4.97
C GLN A 100 -10.69 -32.14 -3.71
N ASN A 101 -10.10 -31.00 -3.39
CA ASN A 101 -9.24 -30.84 -2.23
C ASN A 101 -9.99 -30.84 -0.89
N LEU A 102 -11.26 -30.48 -0.89
CA LEU A 102 -12.14 -30.63 0.27
C LEU A 102 -12.54 -32.08 0.55
N GLN A 103 -12.34 -33.01 -0.42
CA GLN A 103 -12.60 -34.46 -0.24
C GLN A 103 -13.98 -34.79 0.33
N GLY A 104 -15.00 -34.00 -0.03
CA GLY A 104 -16.37 -34.15 0.47
C GLY A 104 -16.64 -33.52 1.83
N HIS A 105 -15.66 -32.94 2.48
CA HIS A 105 -15.88 -32.18 3.72
C HIS A 105 -16.60 -30.86 3.43
N MET A 106 -17.60 -30.56 4.23
CA MET A 106 -18.24 -29.24 4.24
C MET A 106 -17.39 -28.24 5.04
N VAL A 107 -17.41 -27.00 4.62
CA VAL A 107 -16.58 -25.92 5.18
C VAL A 107 -17.27 -25.27 6.38
N ASP A 108 -16.57 -25.10 7.48
CA ASP A 108 -17.06 -24.39 8.67
C ASP A 108 -17.00 -22.88 8.49
N VAL A 109 -15.93 -22.38 7.88
CA VAL A 109 -15.72 -20.95 7.69
C VAL A 109 -15.08 -20.66 6.34
N VAL A 110 -15.65 -19.70 5.61
CA VAL A 110 -15.07 -19.15 4.40
C VAL A 110 -14.58 -17.75 4.67
N LEU A 111 -13.33 -17.49 4.30
CA LEU A 111 -12.63 -16.23 4.48
C LEU A 111 -12.34 -15.59 3.13
N HIS A 112 -12.42 -14.25 3.03
CA HIS A 112 -12.12 -13.51 1.81
C HIS A 112 -11.61 -12.10 2.11
N ASP A 113 -10.30 -11.85 1.90
CA ASP A 113 -9.68 -10.51 1.92
C ASP A 113 -9.18 -10.10 0.52
N GLY A 114 -9.78 -10.66 -0.53
CA GLY A 114 -9.43 -10.34 -1.91
C GLY A 114 -9.62 -8.87 -2.25
N ALA A 115 -8.83 -8.39 -3.18
CA ALA A 115 -9.01 -7.08 -3.79
C ALA A 115 -8.67 -7.16 -5.28
N PRO A 116 -9.46 -6.56 -6.15
CA PRO A 116 -9.11 -6.40 -7.55
C PRO A 116 -7.91 -5.44 -7.69
N ASN A 117 -7.33 -5.39 -8.89
CA ASN A 117 -6.37 -4.34 -9.20
C ASN A 117 -7.13 -3.01 -9.33
N VAL A 118 -6.89 -2.10 -8.38
CA VAL A 118 -7.57 -0.80 -8.25
C VAL A 118 -6.66 0.34 -8.70
N GLY A 119 -7.22 1.47 -9.08
CA GLY A 119 -6.48 2.68 -9.43
C GLY A 119 -7.05 3.52 -10.57
N ALA A 120 -8.29 3.23 -11.03
CA ALA A 120 -8.94 4.01 -12.08
C ALA A 120 -9.81 5.13 -11.48
N SER A 121 -10.82 4.78 -10.71
CA SER A 121 -11.68 5.69 -9.96
C SER A 121 -12.24 4.97 -8.74
N TYR A 122 -12.61 5.71 -7.70
CA TYR A 122 -13.15 5.10 -6.47
C TYR A 122 -14.43 4.27 -6.74
N ASP A 123 -15.36 4.79 -7.52
CA ASP A 123 -16.65 4.11 -7.79
C ASP A 123 -16.44 2.81 -8.55
N ARG A 124 -15.55 2.82 -9.55
CA ARG A 124 -15.20 1.61 -10.30
C ARG A 124 -14.47 0.60 -9.44
N ASP A 125 -13.51 1.06 -8.66
CA ASP A 125 -12.74 0.21 -7.76
C ASP A 125 -13.63 -0.42 -6.68
N ALA A 126 -14.60 0.34 -6.17
CA ALA A 126 -15.58 -0.14 -5.21
C ALA A 126 -16.56 -1.16 -5.84
N TYR A 127 -17.01 -0.93 -7.06
CA TYR A 127 -17.83 -1.89 -7.80
C TYR A 127 -17.09 -3.21 -7.98
N LEU A 128 -15.86 -3.18 -8.52
CA LEU A 128 -15.04 -4.37 -8.75
C LEU A 128 -14.73 -5.13 -7.44
N GLN A 129 -14.54 -4.40 -6.32
CA GLN A 129 -14.36 -5.01 -5.01
C GLN A 129 -15.63 -5.76 -4.57
N ASN A 130 -16.79 -5.15 -4.74
CA ASN A 130 -18.05 -5.77 -4.35
C ASN A 130 -18.41 -6.94 -5.26
N GLU A 131 -18.07 -6.86 -6.56
CA GLU A 131 -18.23 -7.94 -7.52
C GLU A 131 -17.43 -9.19 -7.11
N ILE A 132 -16.13 -9.05 -6.80
CA ILE A 132 -15.33 -10.21 -6.37
C ILE A 132 -15.82 -10.77 -5.04
N SER A 133 -16.33 -9.91 -4.15
CA SER A 133 -16.92 -10.34 -2.88
C SER A 133 -18.22 -11.12 -3.09
N LEU A 134 -19.00 -10.78 -4.12
CA LEU A 134 -20.19 -11.54 -4.48
C LEU A 134 -19.83 -12.91 -5.08
N HIS A 135 -18.76 -12.98 -5.87
CA HIS A 135 -18.22 -14.26 -6.33
C HIS A 135 -17.72 -15.13 -5.17
N ALA A 136 -17.08 -14.52 -4.17
CA ALA A 136 -16.68 -15.21 -2.95
C ALA A 136 -17.91 -15.72 -2.15
N LEU A 137 -18.97 -14.93 -2.04
CA LEU A 137 -20.23 -15.34 -1.43
C LEU A 137 -20.87 -16.52 -2.21
N LYS A 138 -20.87 -16.46 -3.54
CA LYS A 138 -21.35 -17.55 -4.38
C LYS A 138 -20.56 -18.84 -4.14
N CYS A 139 -19.24 -18.74 -4.04
CA CYS A 139 -18.40 -19.89 -3.69
C CYS A 139 -18.71 -20.40 -2.26
N ALA A 140 -18.89 -19.49 -1.32
CA ALA A 140 -19.27 -19.84 0.05
C ALA A 140 -20.58 -20.61 0.14
N THR A 141 -21.62 -20.18 -0.58
CA THR A 141 -22.94 -20.89 -0.58
C THR A 141 -22.87 -22.31 -1.14
N GLN A 142 -21.84 -22.63 -1.92
CA GLN A 142 -21.64 -23.97 -2.50
C GLN A 142 -20.93 -24.95 -1.55
N HIS A 143 -20.16 -24.43 -0.58
CA HIS A 143 -19.26 -25.25 0.24
C HIS A 143 -19.55 -25.18 1.74
N LEU A 144 -20.20 -24.10 2.22
CA LEU A 144 -20.50 -23.96 3.65
C LEU A 144 -21.49 -25.02 4.14
N LYS A 145 -21.20 -25.56 5.32
CA LYS A 145 -22.19 -26.35 6.06
C LYS A 145 -23.28 -25.43 6.65
N PRO A 146 -24.47 -25.98 7.01
CA PRO A 146 -25.45 -25.25 7.83
C PRO A 146 -24.76 -24.70 9.10
N HIS A 147 -25.14 -23.50 9.53
CA HIS A 147 -24.54 -22.76 10.64
C HIS A 147 -23.06 -22.38 10.45
N GLY A 148 -22.51 -22.51 9.24
CA GLY A 148 -21.17 -22.04 8.90
C GLY A 148 -21.09 -20.52 8.86
N HIS A 149 -19.85 -20.02 8.69
CA HIS A 149 -19.56 -18.60 8.75
C HIS A 149 -18.86 -18.11 7.48
N PHE A 150 -19.11 -16.86 7.11
CA PHE A 150 -18.47 -16.21 5.98
C PHE A 150 -17.94 -14.83 6.38
N VAL A 151 -16.69 -14.55 6.09
CA VAL A 151 -16.08 -13.23 6.31
C VAL A 151 -15.56 -12.70 5.00
N THR A 152 -16.01 -11.50 4.62
CA THR A 152 -15.58 -10.88 3.36
C THR A 152 -15.28 -9.40 3.53
N LYS A 153 -14.32 -8.93 2.73
CA LYS A 153 -14.00 -7.52 2.60
C LYS A 153 -14.91 -6.84 1.58
N LEU A 154 -15.41 -5.66 1.93
CA LEU A 154 -16.16 -4.78 1.04
C LEU A 154 -15.62 -3.35 1.09
N TYR A 155 -15.97 -2.56 0.08
CA TYR A 155 -15.82 -1.11 0.14
C TYR A 155 -17.18 -0.45 0.39
N ARG A 156 -17.18 0.60 1.22
CA ARG A 156 -18.37 1.43 1.42
C ARG A 156 -18.66 2.20 0.13
N SER A 157 -19.66 1.77 -0.61
CA SER A 157 -20.13 2.34 -1.87
C SER A 157 -21.64 2.30 -1.92
N ARG A 158 -22.22 2.73 -3.03
CA ARG A 158 -23.68 2.61 -3.29
C ARG A 158 -24.16 1.17 -3.19
N ASP A 159 -23.33 0.23 -3.67
CA ASP A 159 -23.69 -1.21 -3.78
C ASP A 159 -23.53 -1.96 -2.44
N TYR A 160 -22.98 -1.29 -1.39
CA TYR A 160 -22.82 -1.89 -0.07
C TYR A 160 -24.13 -2.40 0.54
N GLN A 161 -25.20 -1.60 0.41
CA GLN A 161 -26.53 -1.97 0.97
C GLN A 161 -27.13 -3.16 0.22
N SER A 162 -26.96 -3.21 -1.10
CA SER A 162 -27.42 -4.33 -1.92
C SER A 162 -26.72 -5.62 -1.53
N PHE A 163 -25.39 -5.57 -1.34
CA PHE A 163 -24.65 -6.74 -0.87
C PHE A 163 -25.08 -7.17 0.53
N LEU A 164 -25.25 -6.21 1.44
CA LEU A 164 -25.71 -6.49 2.81
C LEU A 164 -27.06 -7.19 2.81
N TRP A 165 -28.02 -6.70 2.00
CA TRP A 165 -29.33 -7.32 1.84
C TRP A 165 -29.21 -8.75 1.33
N VAL A 166 -28.39 -9.01 0.30
CA VAL A 166 -28.15 -10.35 -0.22
C VAL A 166 -27.56 -11.27 0.86
N ALA A 167 -26.55 -10.80 1.58
CA ALA A 167 -25.94 -11.59 2.66
C ALA A 167 -26.96 -11.97 3.75
N GLN A 168 -27.88 -11.07 4.10
CA GLN A 168 -28.95 -11.31 5.08
C GLN A 168 -29.97 -12.39 4.64
N GLN A 169 -30.06 -12.69 3.34
CA GLN A 169 -30.91 -13.81 2.86
C GLN A 169 -30.28 -15.17 3.12
N PHE A 170 -28.96 -15.23 3.32
CA PHE A 170 -28.21 -16.47 3.49
C PHE A 170 -27.72 -16.73 4.92
N PHE A 171 -27.64 -15.70 5.76
CA PHE A 171 -27.08 -15.81 7.10
C PHE A 171 -28.00 -15.24 8.17
N GLY A 172 -28.09 -15.93 9.29
CA GLY A 172 -28.90 -15.49 10.43
C GLY A 172 -28.41 -14.19 11.05
N THR A 173 -27.09 -13.94 11.06
CA THR A 173 -26.52 -12.71 11.57
C THR A 173 -25.47 -12.17 10.61
N VAL A 174 -25.61 -10.89 10.23
CA VAL A 174 -24.66 -10.18 9.39
C VAL A 174 -24.23 -8.89 10.06
N GLN A 175 -22.96 -8.77 10.39
CA GLN A 175 -22.41 -7.61 11.09
C GLN A 175 -21.24 -7.01 10.33
N ALA A 176 -21.24 -5.68 10.23
CA ALA A 176 -20.15 -4.92 9.62
C ALA A 176 -19.13 -4.50 10.68
N VAL A 177 -17.85 -4.78 10.42
CA VAL A 177 -16.75 -4.50 11.35
C VAL A 177 -15.60 -3.83 10.61
N LYS A 178 -15.03 -2.79 11.20
CA LYS A 178 -13.75 -2.22 10.78
C LYS A 178 -12.70 -2.61 11.82
N PRO A 179 -11.82 -3.60 11.51
CA PRO A 179 -10.76 -3.99 12.44
C PRO A 179 -9.83 -2.82 12.76
N ALA A 180 -9.30 -2.75 13.98
CA ALA A 180 -8.34 -1.71 14.37
C ALA A 180 -7.04 -1.77 13.55
N ALA A 181 -6.71 -2.93 12.97
CA ALA A 181 -5.60 -3.10 12.03
C ALA A 181 -5.86 -2.49 10.65
N SER A 182 -7.11 -2.11 10.34
CA SER A 182 -7.45 -1.36 9.12
C SER A 182 -7.09 0.11 9.29
N ARG A 183 -6.57 0.73 8.23
CA ARG A 183 -6.24 2.16 8.24
C ARG A 183 -7.53 2.98 8.44
N SER A 184 -7.45 4.05 9.22
CA SER A 184 -8.58 4.95 9.46
C SER A 184 -9.16 5.55 8.18
N GLN A 185 -8.30 5.89 7.24
CA GLN A 185 -8.62 6.50 5.94
C GLN A 185 -9.12 5.49 4.89
N SER A 186 -8.99 4.18 5.12
CA SER A 186 -9.45 3.17 4.16
C SER A 186 -10.97 3.03 4.18
N ALA A 187 -11.58 2.97 2.99
CA ALA A 187 -13.01 2.70 2.82
C ALA A 187 -13.36 1.22 3.07
N GLU A 188 -12.37 0.37 3.36
CA GLU A 188 -12.59 -1.06 3.60
C GLU A 188 -13.41 -1.31 4.88
N ILE A 189 -14.34 -2.23 4.76
CA ILE A 189 -15.13 -2.77 5.87
C ILE A 189 -15.22 -4.28 5.68
N PHE A 190 -15.33 -5.01 6.78
CA PHE A 190 -15.50 -6.46 6.74
C PHE A 190 -16.91 -6.82 7.16
N LEU A 191 -17.59 -7.67 6.39
CA LEU A 191 -18.80 -8.32 6.82
C LEU A 191 -18.46 -9.65 7.46
N VAL A 192 -18.99 -9.85 8.65
CA VAL A 192 -18.96 -11.13 9.38
C VAL A 192 -20.38 -11.68 9.33
N CYS A 193 -20.56 -12.71 8.52
CA CYS A 193 -21.82 -13.40 8.32
C CYS A 193 -21.77 -14.72 9.09
N GLN A 194 -22.65 -14.87 10.05
CA GLN A 194 -22.71 -16.05 10.92
C GLN A 194 -24.03 -16.78 10.72
N ASP A 195 -24.02 -18.07 10.98
CA ASP A 195 -25.20 -18.90 10.95
C ASP A 195 -25.81 -19.05 9.54
N TYR A 196 -25.06 -19.72 8.63
CA TYR A 196 -25.51 -19.99 7.28
C TYR A 196 -26.79 -20.83 7.27
N VAL A 197 -27.86 -20.30 6.68
CA VAL A 197 -29.20 -20.91 6.67
C VAL A 197 -29.28 -22.12 5.73
N ALA A 198 -28.35 -22.27 4.79
CA ALA A 198 -28.31 -23.34 3.79
C ALA A 198 -29.65 -23.52 3.03
N PRO A 199 -30.16 -22.50 2.33
CA PRO A 199 -31.44 -22.56 1.67
C PRO A 199 -31.44 -23.65 0.57
N THR A 200 -32.52 -24.41 0.47
CA THR A 200 -32.65 -25.49 -0.53
C THR A 200 -32.72 -25.01 -1.98
N LYS A 201 -33.17 -23.78 -2.18
CA LYS A 201 -33.21 -23.11 -3.48
C LYS A 201 -32.67 -21.71 -3.38
N ILE A 202 -31.68 -21.38 -4.20
CA ILE A 202 -31.09 -20.04 -4.32
C ILE A 202 -31.53 -19.48 -5.68
N ASP A 203 -32.11 -18.27 -5.67
CA ASP A 203 -32.34 -17.53 -6.92
C ASP A 203 -30.96 -17.09 -7.49
N PRO A 204 -30.58 -17.57 -8.69
CA PRO A 204 -29.30 -17.24 -9.29
C PRO A 204 -29.05 -15.73 -9.44
N ARG A 205 -30.14 -14.94 -9.54
CA ARG A 205 -30.04 -13.48 -9.65
C ARG A 205 -29.49 -12.80 -8.42
N MET A 206 -29.66 -13.39 -7.23
CA MET A 206 -29.08 -12.88 -5.98
C MET A 206 -27.55 -12.97 -5.94
N LEU A 207 -26.95 -13.82 -6.77
CA LEU A 207 -25.51 -14.05 -6.86
C LEU A 207 -24.93 -13.61 -8.22
N ASP A 208 -25.69 -12.82 -8.98
CA ASP A 208 -25.24 -12.21 -10.24
C ASP A 208 -25.01 -10.71 -10.05
N PRO A 209 -23.75 -10.22 -10.22
CA PRO A 209 -23.43 -8.81 -10.06
C PRO A 209 -24.30 -7.85 -10.87
N LYS A 210 -24.78 -8.29 -12.05
CA LYS A 210 -25.63 -7.48 -12.92
C LYS A 210 -27.01 -7.19 -12.32
N HIS A 211 -27.50 -8.07 -11.46
CA HIS A 211 -28.80 -7.94 -10.83
C HIS A 211 -28.71 -7.30 -9.44
N VAL A 212 -27.57 -7.49 -8.76
CA VAL A 212 -27.37 -7.02 -7.40
C VAL A 212 -26.84 -5.59 -7.35
N PHE A 213 -25.96 -5.21 -8.29
CA PHE A 213 -25.29 -3.92 -8.27
C PHE A 213 -25.77 -3.01 -9.39
N ALA A 214 -25.84 -1.71 -9.10
CA ALA A 214 -26.08 -0.71 -10.11
C ALA A 214 -24.87 -0.64 -11.05
N GLN A 215 -25.10 -0.73 -12.38
CA GLN A 215 -24.03 -0.56 -13.34
C GLN A 215 -23.46 0.86 -13.24
N VAL A 216 -22.14 0.99 -13.18
CA VAL A 216 -21.49 2.28 -13.30
C VAL A 216 -21.57 2.72 -14.76
N GLU A 217 -22.52 3.61 -15.05
CA GLU A 217 -22.57 4.31 -16.34
C GLU A 217 -21.35 5.25 -16.42
N GLY A 218 -20.38 4.91 -17.27
CA GLY A 218 -19.24 5.79 -17.46
C GLY A 218 -18.14 5.17 -18.30
N ASP A 219 -18.10 5.56 -19.50
CA ASP A 219 -17.14 5.56 -20.61
C ASP A 219 -17.65 4.83 -21.86
N SER A 220 -18.80 5.26 -22.36
CA SER A 220 -19.20 5.04 -23.76
C SER A 220 -18.79 6.23 -24.62
N THR A 221 -17.48 6.43 -24.85
CA THR A 221 -16.99 7.11 -26.04
C THR A 221 -16.59 6.06 -27.06
N GLY A 222 -17.53 5.68 -27.90
CA GLY A 222 -17.29 4.77 -29.03
C GLY A 222 -18.52 3.98 -29.40
N GLY A 223 -19.28 4.47 -30.40
CA GLY A 223 -20.49 3.88 -30.90
C GLY A 223 -20.36 2.40 -31.26
N GLY A 224 -21.35 1.61 -30.88
CA GLY A 224 -21.48 0.22 -31.24
C GLY A 224 -22.27 -0.57 -30.19
N ASN A 225 -23.48 -0.93 -30.51
CA ASN A 225 -24.40 -1.74 -29.72
C ASN A 225 -23.82 -3.09 -29.27
N ALA A 226 -23.26 -3.15 -28.08
CA ALA A 226 -23.20 -4.34 -27.22
C ALA A 226 -22.72 -3.90 -25.81
N PRO A 227 -23.30 -4.38 -24.70
CA PRO A 227 -22.76 -4.12 -23.38
C PRO A 227 -21.38 -4.81 -23.29
N LYS A 228 -20.30 -4.01 -23.29
CA LYS A 228 -18.96 -4.54 -23.05
C LYS A 228 -18.96 -5.13 -21.64
N LYS A 229 -18.90 -6.46 -21.55
CA LYS A 229 -18.65 -7.18 -20.31
C LYS A 229 -17.42 -6.59 -19.63
N LEU A 230 -17.61 -5.91 -18.50
CA LEU A 230 -16.54 -5.53 -17.59
C LEU A 230 -15.93 -6.81 -17.03
N ASN A 231 -14.96 -7.36 -17.75
CA ASN A 231 -14.28 -8.57 -17.32
C ASN A 231 -13.10 -8.16 -16.45
N VAL A 232 -13.23 -8.29 -15.14
CA VAL A 232 -12.19 -7.98 -14.12
C VAL A 232 -10.88 -8.71 -14.44
N PHE A 233 -10.95 -9.79 -15.22
CA PHE A 233 -9.84 -10.68 -15.57
C PHE A 233 -9.36 -10.52 -17.02
N HIS A 234 -9.70 -9.42 -17.70
CA HIS A 234 -9.22 -9.21 -19.06
C HIS A 234 -7.69 -9.10 -19.09
N LYS A 235 -7.05 -9.76 -20.09
CA LYS A 235 -5.58 -9.82 -20.25
C LYS A 235 -4.85 -8.46 -20.21
N SER A 236 -5.51 -7.36 -20.63
CA SER A 236 -4.96 -6.01 -20.55
C SER A 236 -4.72 -5.53 -19.10
N TRP A 237 -5.36 -6.13 -18.09
CA TRP A 237 -5.17 -5.88 -16.67
C TRP A 237 -3.99 -6.68 -16.10
N ALA A 238 -3.59 -7.76 -16.77
CA ALA A 238 -2.47 -8.60 -16.35
C ALA A 238 -1.11 -7.91 -16.50
N VAL A 239 -1.03 -6.83 -17.28
CA VAL A 239 0.23 -6.11 -17.56
C VAL A 239 0.67 -5.21 -16.40
N GLN A 240 -0.24 -4.86 -15.49
CA GLN A 240 0.10 -4.10 -14.26
C GLN A 240 -0.05 -4.95 -12.99
N LYS A 241 0.45 -6.17 -13.00
CA LYS A 241 0.50 -7.01 -11.80
C LYS A 241 1.42 -6.35 -10.78
N ARG A 242 0.85 -5.70 -9.75
CA ARG A 242 1.57 -5.45 -8.50
C ARG A 242 1.90 -6.82 -7.91
N HIS A 243 3.16 -7.17 -7.90
CA HIS A 243 3.65 -8.41 -7.32
C HIS A 243 3.27 -8.44 -5.83
N ARG A 244 2.38 -9.35 -5.44
CA ARG A 244 1.99 -9.57 -4.03
C ARG A 244 2.95 -10.59 -3.45
N GLU A 245 4.16 -10.14 -3.12
CA GLU A 245 5.11 -10.95 -2.37
C GLU A 245 4.76 -10.90 -0.88
N GLY A 246 4.67 -12.04 -0.23
CA GLY A 246 4.64 -12.15 1.24
C GLY A 246 6.00 -11.79 1.85
N TYR A 247 6.11 -11.86 3.15
CA TYR A 247 7.40 -11.73 3.83
C TYR A 247 8.29 -12.91 3.44
N ASP A 248 9.42 -12.65 2.77
CA ASP A 248 10.40 -13.68 2.42
C ASP A 248 11.35 -13.89 3.60
N HIS A 249 11.51 -15.15 4.02
CA HIS A 249 12.40 -15.52 5.12
C HIS A 249 13.82 -15.91 4.64
N THR A 250 14.06 -15.94 3.33
CA THR A 250 15.33 -16.45 2.75
C THR A 250 16.30 -15.34 2.35
N GLU A 251 15.83 -14.11 2.16
CA GLU A 251 16.70 -12.96 1.88
C GLU A 251 16.46 -11.89 2.93
N MET A 252 17.49 -11.09 3.27
CA MET A 252 17.46 -10.10 4.34
C MET A 252 16.39 -9.00 4.18
N ASP A 253 15.56 -9.02 3.15
CA ASP A 253 14.47 -8.10 2.90
C ASP A 253 13.12 -8.71 3.34
N PHE A 254 12.97 -8.84 4.65
CA PHE A 254 11.81 -9.49 5.29
C PHE A 254 10.48 -8.73 5.17
N THR A 255 10.43 -7.59 4.50
CA THR A 255 9.22 -6.76 4.48
C THR A 255 8.75 -6.49 3.05
N MET A 256 7.43 -6.57 2.83
CA MET A 256 6.82 -5.99 1.62
C MET A 256 7.03 -4.46 1.54
N ARG A 257 7.76 -3.87 2.44
CA ARG A 257 8.02 -2.45 2.57
C ARG A 257 9.36 -2.11 1.95
N LYS A 258 9.36 -1.82 0.65
CA LYS A 258 10.52 -1.24 -0.05
C LYS A 258 10.57 0.25 0.24
N ILE A 259 11.43 0.64 1.18
CA ILE A 259 11.65 2.04 1.51
C ILE A 259 12.90 2.50 0.80
N LYS A 260 12.81 3.62 0.07
CA LYS A 260 13.96 4.32 -0.49
C LYS A 260 14.19 5.63 0.23
N SER A 261 15.37 6.20 0.07
CA SER A 261 15.65 7.51 0.64
C SER A 261 15.06 8.63 -0.25
N VAL A 262 14.65 9.74 0.39
CA VAL A 262 14.28 10.96 -0.35
C VAL A 262 15.46 11.47 -1.17
N ARG A 263 16.71 11.27 -0.73
CA ARG A 263 17.93 11.59 -1.47
C ARG A 263 17.98 10.86 -2.81
N GLU A 264 17.69 9.54 -2.84
CA GLU A 264 17.62 8.78 -4.10
C GLU A 264 16.53 9.30 -5.02
N PHE A 265 15.36 9.62 -4.46
CA PHE A 265 14.25 10.18 -5.23
C PHE A 265 14.60 11.55 -5.82
N MET A 266 15.32 12.40 -5.10
CA MET A 266 15.77 13.72 -5.57
C MET A 266 16.92 13.62 -6.58
N GLY A 267 17.87 12.69 -6.36
CA GLY A 267 19.09 12.52 -7.19
C GLY A 267 18.90 11.68 -8.44
N ASN A 268 17.77 10.99 -8.59
CA ASN A 268 17.56 10.13 -9.75
C ASN A 268 17.49 10.93 -11.05
N LYS A 269 18.43 10.64 -11.98
CA LYS A 269 18.46 11.21 -13.32
C LYS A 269 17.49 10.52 -14.30
N GLY A 270 16.99 9.31 -13.93
CA GLY A 270 15.99 8.57 -14.70
C GLY A 270 14.56 9.04 -14.39
N ASN A 271 13.58 8.23 -14.77
CA ASN A 271 12.18 8.53 -14.56
C ASN A 271 11.83 8.46 -13.05
N PRO A 272 11.45 9.57 -12.38
CA PRO A 272 11.09 9.57 -10.97
C PRO A 272 9.86 8.71 -10.65
N ILE A 273 9.04 8.43 -11.66
CA ILE A 273 7.84 7.58 -11.51
C ILE A 273 8.26 6.14 -11.17
N ASP A 274 9.41 5.66 -11.67
CA ASP A 274 9.88 4.30 -11.39
C ASP A 274 10.17 4.11 -9.90
N ILE A 275 10.76 5.11 -9.24
CA ILE A 275 10.98 5.06 -7.78
C ILE A 275 9.64 5.05 -7.03
N LEU A 276 8.69 5.91 -7.43
CA LEU A 276 7.39 5.97 -6.79
C LEU A 276 6.56 4.70 -7.00
N SER A 277 6.74 4.01 -8.13
CA SER A 277 6.02 2.77 -8.45
C SER A 277 6.62 1.53 -7.75
N THR A 278 7.94 1.49 -7.59
CA THR A 278 8.65 0.34 -7.00
C THR A 278 8.78 0.44 -5.49
N SER A 279 8.67 1.65 -4.91
CA SER A 279 8.78 1.88 -3.46
C SER A 279 7.42 1.88 -2.78
N THR A 280 7.41 1.54 -1.51
CA THR A 280 6.22 1.60 -0.66
C THR A 280 6.17 2.82 0.23
N GLY A 281 7.31 3.49 0.39
CA GLY A 281 7.48 4.72 1.13
C GLY A 281 8.87 5.29 0.88
N LEU A 282 9.06 6.57 1.23
CA LEU A 282 10.36 7.22 1.22
C LEU A 282 10.71 7.68 2.64
N LYS A 283 11.99 7.60 3.01
CA LYS A 283 12.51 8.11 4.30
C LYS A 283 13.40 9.33 4.07
N PHE A 284 13.34 10.30 4.98
CA PHE A 284 14.20 11.48 4.95
C PHE A 284 15.63 11.24 5.49
N GLN A 285 15.95 10.00 5.84
CA GLN A 285 17.29 9.57 6.23
C GLN A 285 17.88 8.71 5.12
N CYS A 286 19.16 8.87 4.83
CA CYS A 286 19.94 7.93 4.01
C CYS A 286 20.80 7.07 4.93
N ASP A 287 21.44 6.05 4.37
CA ASP A 287 22.28 5.14 5.17
C ASP A 287 23.49 5.84 5.80
N ASP A 288 23.98 6.91 5.17
CA ASP A 288 25.07 7.74 5.70
C ASP A 288 24.67 8.54 6.96
N CYS A 289 23.36 8.82 7.16
CA CYS A 289 22.81 9.54 8.32
C CYS A 289 22.20 8.60 9.38
N ALA A 290 22.23 7.30 9.17
CA ALA A 290 21.59 6.32 10.05
C ALA A 290 22.43 6.01 11.29
N ASP A 291 23.72 6.34 11.29
CA ASP A 291 24.58 6.19 12.47
C ASP A 291 24.25 7.27 13.51
N GLU A 292 23.63 6.86 14.62
CA GLU A 292 23.22 7.71 15.75
C GLU A 292 24.39 8.47 16.41
N GLN A 293 25.65 8.18 16.05
CA GLN A 293 26.84 8.81 16.61
C GLN A 293 27.38 10.01 15.81
N LYS A 294 26.89 10.23 14.58
CA LYS A 294 27.25 11.42 13.78
C LYS A 294 26.26 12.53 14.04
N LYS A 295 26.77 13.70 14.46
CA LYS A 295 25.94 14.91 14.58
C LYS A 295 25.34 15.25 13.22
N GLU A 296 24.06 15.67 13.20
CA GLU A 296 23.29 16.01 11.99
C GLU A 296 24.01 17.04 11.10
N GLU A 297 24.93 17.82 11.63
CA GLU A 297 25.71 18.88 10.96
C GLU A 297 26.85 18.35 10.08
N ASP A 298 27.35 17.13 10.34
CA ASP A 298 28.51 16.56 9.62
C ASP A 298 28.12 15.72 8.39
N CYS A 299 26.82 15.63 8.06
CA CYS A 299 26.35 14.81 6.95
C CYS A 299 26.09 15.61 5.68
N ASN A 300 26.95 15.43 4.67
CA ASN A 300 26.87 16.08 3.34
C ASN A 300 25.69 15.55 2.45
N CYS A 301 24.62 14.99 3.08
CA CYS A 301 23.58 14.28 2.34
C CYS A 301 22.33 15.11 2.02
N TYR A 302 22.22 16.33 2.46
CA TYR A 302 21.05 17.21 2.32
C TYR A 302 19.71 16.63 2.84
N CYS A 303 19.73 15.52 3.57
CA CYS A 303 18.49 14.88 4.08
C CYS A 303 17.74 15.79 5.07
N HIS A 304 18.50 16.51 5.91
CA HIS A 304 17.98 17.49 6.84
C HIS A 304 17.33 18.67 6.12
N PHE A 305 17.99 19.20 5.07
CA PHE A 305 17.44 20.24 4.20
C PHE A 305 16.09 19.80 3.61
N TYR A 306 15.99 18.58 3.02
CA TYR A 306 14.75 18.08 2.47
C TYR A 306 13.63 17.94 3.50
N ARG A 307 13.97 17.55 4.72
CA ARG A 307 13.01 17.35 5.81
C ARG A 307 12.46 18.66 6.38
N GLN A 308 13.31 19.70 6.51
CA GLN A 308 12.95 20.96 7.17
C GLN A 308 12.52 22.06 6.21
N HIS A 309 12.75 21.90 4.91
CA HIS A 309 12.43 22.93 3.94
C HIS A 309 10.94 23.30 3.98
N ARG A 310 10.63 24.60 3.84
CA ARG A 310 9.25 25.15 3.88
C ARG A 310 8.27 24.49 2.91
N LEU A 311 8.78 23.95 1.79
CA LEU A 311 7.98 23.23 0.79
C LEU A 311 7.61 21.80 1.23
N THR A 312 8.22 21.28 2.29
CA THR A 312 7.96 19.94 2.84
C THR A 312 6.91 20.03 3.94
N THR A 313 5.67 20.24 3.53
CA THR A 313 4.52 20.36 4.42
C THR A 313 4.24 19.05 5.17
N PRO A 314 3.49 19.08 6.29
CA PRO A 314 3.05 17.85 6.99
C PRO A 314 2.30 16.88 6.08
N GLU A 315 1.53 17.39 5.09
CA GLU A 315 0.85 16.60 4.09
C GLU A 315 1.83 15.84 3.18
N ILE A 316 2.85 16.51 2.67
CA ILE A 316 3.92 15.88 1.88
C ILE A 316 4.64 14.81 2.72
N LYS A 317 4.93 15.06 4.00
CA LYS A 317 5.54 14.06 4.89
C LYS A 317 4.64 12.83 5.07
N ALA A 318 3.34 13.02 5.18
CA ALA A 318 2.37 11.93 5.23
C ALA A 318 2.33 11.14 3.90
N CYS A 319 2.33 11.83 2.75
CA CYS A 319 2.37 11.19 1.43
C CYS A 319 3.65 10.36 1.24
N VAL A 320 4.80 10.90 1.61
CA VAL A 320 6.11 10.26 1.50
C VAL A 320 6.21 9.00 2.37
N SER A 321 5.57 8.99 3.54
CA SER A 321 5.63 7.86 4.49
C SER A 321 4.93 6.60 3.97
N ASP A 322 3.91 6.71 3.15
CA ASP A 322 3.18 5.56 2.57
C ASP A 322 2.65 5.88 1.16
N LEU A 323 3.43 5.52 0.16
CA LEU A 323 3.10 5.74 -1.26
C LEU A 323 1.95 4.85 -1.77
N ARG A 324 1.57 3.80 -1.05
CA ARG A 324 0.54 2.85 -1.49
C ARG A 324 -0.89 3.37 -1.33
N VAL A 325 -1.07 4.41 -0.53
CA VAL A 325 -2.39 4.99 -0.23
C VAL A 325 -2.70 6.16 -1.14
N LEU A 326 -1.70 6.63 -1.90
CA LEU A 326 -1.78 7.85 -2.68
C LEU A 326 -2.65 7.68 -3.91
N ASN A 327 -3.44 8.71 -4.19
CA ASN A 327 -4.17 8.86 -5.43
C ASN A 327 -3.30 9.56 -6.51
N LYS A 328 -3.84 9.68 -7.73
CA LYS A 328 -3.12 10.31 -8.86
C LYS A 328 -2.75 11.78 -8.60
N SER A 329 -3.56 12.49 -7.83
CA SER A 329 -3.32 13.90 -7.45
C SER A 329 -2.12 14.00 -6.52
N ASP A 330 -2.04 13.10 -5.52
CA ASP A 330 -0.96 13.09 -4.54
C ASP A 330 0.39 12.78 -5.20
N PHE A 331 0.42 11.84 -6.15
CA PHE A 331 1.63 11.57 -6.95
C PHE A 331 2.07 12.78 -7.78
N LYS A 332 1.13 13.53 -8.39
CA LYS A 332 1.45 14.77 -9.08
C LYS A 332 2.02 15.81 -8.12
N SER A 333 1.45 15.95 -6.93
CA SER A 333 1.93 16.86 -5.89
C SER A 333 3.36 16.51 -5.45
N LEU A 334 3.69 15.22 -5.31
CA LEU A 334 5.06 14.76 -5.01
C LEU A 334 6.05 15.08 -6.13
N LEU A 335 5.65 14.95 -7.40
CA LEU A 335 6.50 15.31 -8.54
C LEU A 335 6.75 16.82 -8.62
N VAL A 336 5.73 17.64 -8.38
CA VAL A 336 5.86 19.11 -8.31
C VAL A 336 6.75 19.51 -7.13
N TRP A 337 6.54 18.91 -5.96
CA TRP A 337 7.38 19.10 -4.79
C TRP A 337 8.84 18.76 -5.08
N ARG A 338 9.12 17.63 -5.74
CA ARG A 338 10.48 17.24 -6.18
C ARG A 338 11.14 18.32 -7.03
N GLY A 339 10.45 18.83 -8.06
CA GLY A 339 10.99 19.86 -8.95
C GLY A 339 11.35 21.13 -8.20
N LYS A 340 10.42 21.66 -7.41
CA LYS A 340 10.64 22.87 -6.60
C LYS A 340 11.79 22.72 -5.60
N LEU A 341 11.94 21.54 -5.01
CA LEU A 341 12.99 21.27 -4.02
C LEU A 341 14.37 21.11 -4.69
N GLN A 342 14.41 20.54 -5.91
CA GLN A 342 15.63 20.48 -6.69
C GLN A 342 16.13 21.87 -7.10
N ASP A 343 15.22 22.79 -7.44
CA ASP A 343 15.58 24.16 -7.79
C ASP A 343 16.06 24.92 -6.55
N ALA A 344 15.40 24.76 -5.40
CA ALA A 344 15.86 25.33 -4.14
C ALA A 344 17.25 24.80 -3.71
N LEU A 345 17.54 23.51 -3.97
CA LEU A 345 18.87 22.94 -3.70
C LEU A 345 19.95 23.51 -4.62
N LYS A 346 19.64 23.79 -5.90
CA LYS A 346 20.58 24.45 -6.82
C LYS A 346 20.93 25.86 -6.35
N GLU A 347 19.90 26.60 -5.88
CA GLU A 347 20.12 27.95 -5.32
C GLU A 347 20.96 27.91 -4.06
N LEU A 348 20.76 26.92 -3.19
CA LEU A 348 21.56 26.74 -1.98
C LEU A 348 23.02 26.44 -2.32
N LYS A 349 23.25 25.50 -3.25
CA LYS A 349 24.63 25.16 -3.68
C LYS A 349 25.34 26.31 -4.38
N ALA A 350 24.62 27.14 -5.13
CA ALA A 350 25.19 28.32 -5.74
C ALA A 350 25.65 29.33 -4.66
N LYS A 351 24.87 29.51 -3.60
CA LYS A 351 25.25 30.37 -2.47
C LYS A 351 26.44 29.84 -1.66
N GLU A 352 26.48 28.51 -1.44
CA GLU A 352 27.60 27.84 -0.76
C GLU A 352 28.89 28.00 -1.58
N ALA A 353 28.83 27.83 -2.90
CA ALA A 353 29.97 28.03 -3.79
C ALA A 353 30.48 29.47 -3.79
N GLU A 354 29.58 30.47 -3.79
CA GLU A 354 29.94 31.90 -3.68
C GLU A 354 30.63 32.21 -2.33
N GLN A 355 30.17 31.62 -1.23
CA GLN A 355 30.78 31.75 0.07
C GLN A 355 32.14 31.08 0.17
N ASP A 356 32.32 29.93 -0.48
CA ASP A 356 33.62 29.23 -0.48
C ASP A 356 34.67 29.95 -1.36
N GLU A 357 34.22 30.57 -2.47
CA GLU A 357 35.12 31.45 -3.27
C GLU A 357 35.58 32.67 -2.47
N VAL A 358 34.66 33.32 -1.73
CA VAL A 358 34.99 34.45 -0.85
C VAL A 358 35.91 34.04 0.27
N LYS A 359 35.74 32.84 0.88
CA LYS A 359 36.65 32.30 1.90
C LYS A 359 38.02 31.94 1.36
N LYS A 360 38.08 31.42 0.12
CA LYS A 360 39.34 31.15 -0.57
C LYS A 360 40.11 32.45 -0.87
N ALA A 361 39.41 33.46 -1.38
CA ALA A 361 40.01 34.79 -1.65
C ALA A 361 40.58 35.43 -0.35
N LYS A 362 39.89 35.27 0.80
CA LYS A 362 40.43 35.74 2.08
C LYS A 362 41.65 34.95 2.58
N ARG A 363 41.74 33.63 2.29
CA ARG A 363 42.88 32.78 2.70
C ARG A 363 44.12 32.96 1.85
N THR A 364 44.01 33.41 0.62
CA THR A 364 45.17 33.75 -0.25
C THR A 364 45.75 35.09 0.07
N HIS A 365 45.08 35.95 0.86
CA HIS A 365 45.58 37.24 1.32
C HIS A 365 46.30 37.14 2.67
N ASP A 366 46.12 36.05 3.44
CA ASP A 366 46.72 35.86 4.78
C ASP A 366 48.07 35.10 4.76
N SER A 367 48.64 34.79 3.57
CA SER A 367 49.89 33.99 3.48
C SER A 367 51.13 34.73 3.00
N ASP A 368 51.06 36.01 2.70
CA ASP A 368 52.23 36.84 2.42
C ASP A 368 52.04 38.17 3.16
N ASP A 369 52.59 38.33 4.32
CA ASP A 369 53.29 39.51 4.80
C ASP A 369 53.39 39.53 6.33
N GLU A 370 54.58 39.24 6.86
CA GLU A 370 55.12 39.89 8.00
C GLU A 370 55.59 41.30 7.59
N ASP A 371 55.21 42.32 8.37
CA ASP A 371 55.62 43.71 8.33
C ASP A 371 54.92 44.66 7.32
N GLU A 372 53.92 45.36 7.82
CA GLU A 372 53.76 46.81 7.82
C GLU A 372 52.33 47.23 8.20
N GLU A 373 52.20 47.96 9.31
CA GLU A 373 50.98 48.70 9.69
C GLU A 373 50.62 49.70 8.57
N ARG A 374 49.44 49.49 7.92
CA ARG A 374 48.73 50.50 7.12
C ARG A 374 47.23 50.43 7.38
N ASP A 375 46.66 51.61 7.45
CA ASP A 375 45.28 51.92 7.75
C ASP A 375 44.24 51.01 7.09
N SER A 376 43.36 50.41 7.92
CA SER A 376 42.39 49.34 7.54
C SER A 376 41.07 49.85 6.96
N ASP A 377 40.85 51.12 6.78
CA ASP A 377 39.54 51.65 6.38
C ASP A 377 39.36 51.81 4.86
N ASP A 378 40.45 51.97 4.09
CA ASP A 378 40.37 52.16 2.64
C ASP A 378 40.24 50.86 1.84
N GLU A 379 40.65 49.71 2.39
CA GLU A 379 40.56 48.40 1.70
C GLU A 379 39.17 47.76 1.77
N GLU A 380 38.39 48.02 2.82
CA GLU A 380 36.99 47.52 2.89
C GLU A 380 36.07 48.22 1.87
N ASP A 381 36.32 49.46 1.54
CA ASP A 381 35.52 50.21 0.56
C ASP A 381 35.82 49.78 -0.89
N GLU A 382 37.05 49.39 -1.22
CA GLU A 382 37.40 48.85 -2.58
C GLU A 382 36.80 47.48 -2.80
N VAL A 383 36.84 46.58 -1.80
CA VAL A 383 36.20 45.23 -1.90
C VAL A 383 34.67 45.33 -2.01
N GLN A 384 34.03 46.24 -1.31
CA GLN A 384 32.58 46.48 -1.43
C GLN A 384 32.22 47.03 -2.81
N LYS A 385 33.07 47.84 -3.43
CA LYS A 385 32.87 48.39 -4.75
C LYS A 385 33.02 47.32 -5.87
N GLU A 386 33.99 46.43 -5.77
CA GLU A 386 34.15 45.29 -6.68
C GLU A 386 32.95 44.30 -6.58
N ILE A 387 32.48 44.02 -5.37
CA ILE A 387 31.27 43.18 -5.16
C ILE A 387 30.03 43.82 -5.78
N SER A 388 29.90 45.13 -5.71
CA SER A 388 28.79 45.87 -6.29
C SER A 388 28.82 45.84 -7.82
N ASP A 389 30.00 45.99 -8.42
CA ASP A 389 30.22 45.96 -9.88
C ASP A 389 30.00 44.55 -10.47
N LEU A 390 30.44 43.50 -9.79
CA LEU A 390 30.14 42.10 -10.15
C LEU A 390 28.67 41.79 -10.10
N ARG A 391 27.95 42.34 -9.11
CA ARG A 391 26.48 42.21 -9.03
C ARG A 391 25.79 42.94 -10.18
N GLN A 392 26.23 44.10 -10.57
CA GLN A 392 25.68 44.84 -11.73
C GLN A 392 26.00 44.16 -13.06
N ARG A 393 27.17 43.58 -13.26
CA ARG A 393 27.50 42.79 -14.48
C ARG A 393 26.61 41.58 -14.64
N ARG A 394 26.39 40.80 -13.57
CA ARG A 394 25.45 39.66 -13.61
C ARG A 394 23.98 40.05 -13.82
N LEU A 395 23.56 41.23 -13.39
CA LEU A 395 22.20 41.73 -13.66
C LEU A 395 22.04 42.20 -15.13
N ARG A 396 23.13 42.59 -15.80
CA ARG A 396 23.12 42.94 -17.23
C ARG A 396 23.14 41.71 -18.14
N GLU A 397 23.76 40.62 -17.71
CA GLU A 397 23.77 39.34 -18.45
C GLU A 397 22.46 38.54 -18.32
N LYS A 398 21.58 38.88 -17.39
CA LYS A 398 20.26 38.26 -17.24
C LYS A 398 19.09 39.04 -17.87
N LYS A 399 19.36 40.14 -18.54
CA LYS A 399 18.41 40.87 -19.40
C LYS A 399 18.69 40.58 -20.88
#